data_5c653b6bb001e9ee58af5ebd30464eb9
#
_entry.id   5c653b6bb001e9ee58af5ebd30464eb9
#
_cell.length_a   1.000
_cell.length_b   1.000
_cell.length_c   1.000
_cell.angle_alpha   90.00
_cell.angle_beta   90.00
_cell.angle_gamma   90.00
#
_symmetry.space_group_name_H-M   'P 1'
#
loop_
_entity.id
_entity.type
_entity.pdbx_description
1 polymer ?
#
loop_
_entity_poly.entity_id
_entity_poly.type
_entity_poly.pdbx_seq_one_letter_code
_entity_poly.pdbx_strand_id
1 'polypeptide(L)'
;MPYTKSKPAGPCTVCGSEEANILYSQFRRGEIVDCARCGDFQISHVIADELGLPFSDPKQRALASYAIRKMQASSPRPKLSREFFASLQGRTLPTPAEASDNLLSWIAEKADGRPGARVTVAPRDLGLQASIGVVEPDDVAWIAGSLQSQGLFEGAFRVPLTAI
;
A
#
# COMPACT_ATOMS: atom_id res chain seq x y z
N MET A 1 10.40 3.40 26.12
CA MET A 1 9.53 2.28 26.53
C MET A 1 9.96 1.03 25.78
N PRO A 2 10.25 -0.07 26.43
CA PRO A 2 10.86 -1.22 25.77
C PRO A 2 9.83 -1.96 24.92
N TYR A 3 9.98 -1.88 23.61
CA TYR A 3 9.43 -2.86 22.67
C TYR A 3 10.34 -4.08 22.77
N THR A 4 9.85 -5.15 23.34
CA THR A 4 10.58 -6.40 23.48
C THR A 4 10.08 -7.42 22.49
N LYS A 5 10.98 -7.82 21.60
CA LYS A 5 10.96 -8.84 20.56
C LYS A 5 10.38 -8.41 19.21
N SER A 6 11.29 -8.10 18.29
CA SER A 6 11.02 -8.28 16.87
C SER A 6 10.76 -9.76 16.61
N LYS A 7 9.57 -10.12 16.16
CA LYS A 7 9.34 -11.42 15.54
C LYS A 7 10.06 -11.38 14.18
N PRO A 8 10.66 -12.48 13.72
CA PRO A 8 11.17 -12.55 12.36
C PRO A 8 10.08 -12.16 11.38
N ALA A 9 10.47 -11.61 10.23
CA ALA A 9 9.58 -11.24 9.14
C ALA A 9 8.49 -12.31 8.95
N GLY A 10 7.25 -11.87 8.90
CA GLY A 10 6.08 -12.72 8.80
C GLY A 10 5.01 -12.08 7.93
N PRO A 11 3.89 -12.76 7.67
CA PRO A 11 2.83 -12.20 6.87
C PRO A 11 2.21 -10.97 7.55
N CYS A 12 1.99 -9.93 6.76
CA CYS A 12 1.30 -8.73 7.22
C CYS A 12 -0.11 -9.05 7.69
N THR A 13 -0.48 -8.62 8.88
CA THR A 13 -1.78 -8.85 9.50
C THR A 13 -2.96 -8.41 8.62
N VAL A 14 -2.80 -7.37 7.80
CA VAL A 14 -3.90 -6.83 6.96
C VAL A 14 -3.88 -7.40 5.55
N CYS A 15 -2.75 -7.35 4.85
CA CYS A 15 -2.70 -7.73 3.44
C CYS A 15 -2.09 -9.11 3.18
N GLY A 16 -1.53 -9.77 4.19
CA GLY A 16 -0.91 -11.09 4.05
C GLY A 16 0.41 -11.10 3.26
N SER A 17 0.99 -9.94 2.95
CA SER A 17 2.32 -9.86 2.31
C SER A 17 3.37 -10.52 3.21
N GLU A 18 4.19 -11.42 2.65
CA GLU A 18 5.07 -12.31 3.42
C GLU A 18 6.20 -11.58 4.17
N GLU A 19 6.56 -10.38 3.73
CA GLU A 19 7.66 -9.61 4.30
C GLU A 19 7.12 -8.39 5.09
N ALA A 20 6.70 -8.62 6.32
CA ALA A 20 6.40 -7.55 7.24
C ALA A 20 7.21 -7.69 8.52
N ASN A 21 7.72 -6.56 9.03
CA ASN A 21 8.31 -6.49 10.36
C ASN A 21 7.20 -6.23 11.37
N ILE A 22 7.02 -7.17 12.32
CA ILE A 22 5.95 -7.08 13.32
C ILE A 22 6.58 -6.92 14.70
N LEU A 23 6.26 -5.82 15.37
CA LEU A 23 6.65 -5.54 16.74
C LEU A 23 5.44 -5.69 17.65
N TYR A 24 5.52 -6.62 18.60
CA TYR A 24 4.45 -6.85 19.57
C TYR A 24 4.58 -5.93 20.77
N SER A 25 3.47 -5.33 21.18
CA SER A 25 3.37 -4.62 22.44
C SER A 25 2.68 -5.51 23.48
N GLN A 26 3.45 -6.00 24.47
CA GLN A 26 2.92 -6.82 25.56
C GLN A 26 1.88 -6.06 26.42
N PHE A 27 2.04 -4.74 26.55
CA PHE A 27 1.16 -3.91 27.39
C PHE A 27 -0.11 -3.43 26.70
N ARG A 28 -0.16 -3.43 25.36
CA ARG A 28 -1.29 -2.85 24.60
C ARG A 28 -2.08 -3.88 23.78
N ARG A 29 -1.78 -5.16 23.91
CA ARG A 29 -2.42 -6.26 23.14
C ARG A 29 -2.53 -5.91 21.65
N GLY A 30 -1.44 -5.38 21.05
CA GLY A 30 -1.43 -4.93 19.69
C GLY A 30 -0.07 -5.06 19.02
N GLU A 31 -0.10 -4.90 17.73
CA GLU A 31 1.05 -4.98 16.85
C GLU A 31 1.36 -3.61 16.26
N ILE A 32 2.65 -3.31 16.11
CA ILE A 32 3.15 -2.32 15.16
C ILE A 32 3.66 -3.12 13.97
N VAL A 33 3.13 -2.82 12.82
CA VAL A 33 3.45 -3.50 11.57
C VAL A 33 4.12 -2.51 10.62
N ASP A 34 5.29 -2.88 10.12
CA ASP A 34 5.96 -2.22 9.01
C ASP A 34 5.91 -3.18 7.81
N CYS A 35 5.11 -2.84 6.82
CA CYS A 35 4.82 -3.68 5.68
C CYS A 35 5.14 -2.94 4.36
N ALA A 36 5.83 -3.60 3.45
CA ALA A 36 6.17 -3.02 2.14
C ALA A 36 4.92 -2.52 1.39
N ARG A 37 3.79 -3.24 1.48
CA ARG A 37 2.53 -2.84 0.85
C ARG A 37 1.77 -1.79 1.66
N CYS A 38 1.44 -2.08 2.92
CA CYS A 38 0.58 -1.22 3.75
C CYS A 38 1.32 -0.04 4.36
N GLY A 39 2.65 -0.11 4.50
CA GLY A 39 3.44 0.84 5.29
C GLY A 39 3.33 0.59 6.79
N ASP A 40 3.67 1.60 7.59
CA ASP A 40 3.62 1.56 9.05
C ASP A 40 2.20 1.75 9.57
N PHE A 41 1.76 0.87 10.48
CA PHE A 41 0.49 1.02 11.17
C PHE A 41 0.48 0.28 12.52
N GLN A 42 -0.55 0.53 13.32
CA GLN A 42 -0.82 -0.20 14.56
C GLN A 42 -2.19 -0.86 14.48
N ILE A 43 -2.29 -2.09 14.98
CA ILE A 43 -3.55 -2.83 15.07
C ILE A 43 -3.61 -3.64 16.37
N SER A 44 -4.81 -3.77 16.94
CA SER A 44 -5.06 -4.68 18.07
C SER A 44 -5.25 -6.11 17.57
N HIS A 45 -4.69 -7.09 18.28
CA HIS A 45 -4.95 -8.52 18.01
C HIS A 45 -6.45 -8.84 18.04
N VAL A 46 -7.19 -8.24 18.98
CA VAL A 46 -8.64 -8.46 19.09
C VAL A 46 -9.36 -8.06 17.80
N ILE A 47 -8.99 -6.93 17.21
CA ILE A 47 -9.58 -6.47 15.95
C ILE A 47 -9.18 -7.39 14.80
N ALA A 48 -7.91 -7.80 14.74
CA ALA A 48 -7.41 -8.69 13.70
C ALA A 48 -8.13 -10.05 13.72
N ASP A 49 -8.29 -10.63 14.91
CA ASP A 49 -8.98 -11.92 15.11
C ASP A 49 -10.47 -11.81 14.79
N GLU A 50 -11.16 -10.78 15.28
CA GLU A 50 -12.59 -10.56 15.02
C GLU A 50 -12.92 -10.41 13.54
N LEU A 51 -12.02 -9.78 12.79
CA LEU A 51 -12.20 -9.52 11.35
C LEU A 51 -11.65 -10.65 10.47
N GLY A 52 -11.03 -11.67 11.05
CA GLY A 52 -10.43 -12.78 10.31
C GLY A 52 -9.32 -12.32 9.36
N LEU A 53 -8.46 -11.39 9.81
CA LEU A 53 -7.37 -10.86 9.00
C LEU A 53 -6.20 -11.86 8.91
N PRO A 54 -5.44 -11.86 7.80
CA PRO A 54 -5.58 -10.99 6.63
C PRO A 54 -6.78 -11.35 5.76
N PHE A 55 -7.34 -10.38 5.07
CA PHE A 55 -8.46 -10.62 4.16
C PHE A 55 -8.12 -11.71 3.13
N SER A 56 -9.06 -12.60 2.82
CA SER A 56 -8.89 -13.62 1.79
C SER A 56 -9.01 -13.04 0.37
N ASP A 57 -9.90 -12.05 0.18
CA ASP A 57 -10.12 -11.40 -1.11
C ASP A 57 -8.99 -10.41 -1.45
N PRO A 58 -8.29 -10.57 -2.59
CA PRO A 58 -7.24 -9.66 -3.05
C PRO A 58 -7.70 -8.20 -3.20
N LYS A 59 -8.96 -7.97 -3.60
CA LYS A 59 -9.51 -6.61 -3.73
C LYS A 59 -9.68 -5.94 -2.36
N GLN A 60 -10.13 -6.69 -1.37
CA GLN A 60 -10.23 -6.17 0.00
C GLN A 60 -8.86 -5.87 0.60
N ARG A 61 -7.85 -6.72 0.33
CA ARG A 61 -6.46 -6.46 0.72
C ARG A 61 -5.93 -5.18 0.09
N ALA A 62 -6.15 -5.00 -1.21
CA ALA A 62 -5.72 -3.82 -1.93
C ALA A 62 -6.43 -2.56 -1.42
N LEU A 63 -7.74 -2.62 -1.19
CA LEU A 63 -8.53 -1.51 -0.66
C LEU A 63 -8.06 -1.10 0.75
N ALA A 64 -7.84 -2.06 1.63
CA ALA A 64 -7.34 -1.79 2.98
C ALA A 64 -5.93 -1.16 2.94
N SER A 65 -5.02 -1.72 2.13
CA SER A 65 -3.67 -1.18 1.96
C SER A 65 -3.68 0.25 1.42
N TYR A 66 -4.51 0.51 0.41
CA TYR A 66 -4.70 1.85 -0.16
C TYR A 66 -5.21 2.84 0.89
N ALA A 67 -6.23 2.46 1.65
CA ALA A 67 -6.78 3.32 2.70
C ALA A 67 -5.75 3.62 3.81
N ILE A 68 -4.95 2.63 4.22
CA ILE A 68 -3.86 2.84 5.19
C ILE A 68 -2.83 3.83 4.65
N ARG A 69 -2.39 3.66 3.39
CA ARG A 69 -1.45 4.60 2.74
C ARG A 69 -2.00 6.02 2.69
N LYS A 70 -3.29 6.19 2.40
CA LYS A 70 -3.93 7.53 2.45
C LYS A 70 -3.95 8.13 3.84
N MET A 71 -4.16 7.34 4.89
CA MET A 71 -4.09 7.82 6.27
C MET A 71 -2.67 8.26 6.67
N GLN A 72 -1.64 7.64 6.12
CA GLN A 72 -0.24 7.96 6.42
C GLN A 72 0.17 9.39 5.99
N ALA A 73 -0.55 10.01 5.07
CA ALA A 73 -0.34 11.41 4.72
C ALA A 73 -0.57 12.36 5.91
N SER A 74 -1.48 12.02 6.82
CA SER A 74 -1.79 12.82 8.02
C SER A 74 -1.25 12.22 9.31
N SER A 75 -1.03 10.91 9.35
CA SER A 75 -0.53 10.17 10.53
C SER A 75 0.45 9.10 10.05
N PRO A 76 1.76 9.28 10.20
CA PRO A 76 2.77 8.33 9.67
C PRO A 76 2.57 6.89 10.13
N ARG A 77 1.96 6.69 11.32
CA ARG A 77 1.65 5.37 11.86
C ARG A 77 0.21 5.34 12.39
N PRO A 78 -0.80 5.23 11.49
CA PRO A 78 -2.19 5.24 11.91
C PRO A 78 -2.52 4.01 12.77
N LYS A 79 -3.41 4.23 13.76
CA LYS A 79 -3.98 3.15 14.55
C LYS A 79 -5.27 2.68 13.88
N LEU A 80 -5.27 1.42 13.46
CA LEU A 80 -6.44 0.85 12.81
C LEU A 80 -7.47 0.43 13.86
N SER A 81 -8.68 0.96 13.71
CA SER A 81 -9.82 0.69 14.59
C SER A 81 -10.90 -0.10 13.86
N ARG A 82 -11.93 -0.57 14.59
CA ARG A 82 -13.10 -1.19 13.97
C ARG A 82 -13.81 -0.25 13.01
N GLU A 83 -13.89 1.03 13.36
CA GLU A 83 -14.50 2.08 12.55
C GLU A 83 -13.75 2.27 11.24
N PHE A 84 -12.41 2.15 11.24
CA PHE A 84 -11.63 2.16 10.01
C PHE A 84 -12.08 1.03 9.08
N PHE A 85 -12.13 -0.22 9.56
CA PHE A 85 -12.52 -1.35 8.72
C PHE A 85 -14.00 -1.28 8.31
N ALA A 86 -14.88 -0.83 9.20
CA ALA A 86 -16.29 -0.58 8.86
C ALA A 86 -16.44 0.46 7.76
N SER A 87 -15.60 1.49 7.75
CA SER A 87 -15.60 2.53 6.71
C SER A 87 -15.20 2.01 5.33
N LEU A 88 -14.56 0.85 5.23
CA LEU A 88 -14.19 0.23 3.96
C LEU A 88 -15.36 -0.55 3.33
N GLN A 89 -16.38 -0.88 4.11
CA GLN A 89 -17.55 -1.60 3.60
C GLN A 89 -18.27 -0.77 2.54
N GLY A 90 -18.55 -1.38 1.40
CA GLY A 90 -19.18 -0.73 0.26
C GLY A 90 -18.27 0.23 -0.53
N ARG A 91 -17.02 0.43 -0.13
CA ARG A 91 -16.05 1.17 -0.94
C ARG A 91 -15.45 0.29 -2.02
N THR A 92 -15.08 0.94 -3.11
CA THR A 92 -14.36 0.33 -4.24
C THR A 92 -12.94 0.86 -4.31
N LEU A 93 -12.08 0.13 -4.99
CA LEU A 93 -10.77 0.63 -5.40
C LEU A 93 -10.94 1.83 -6.34
N PRO A 94 -9.91 2.70 -6.43
CA PRO A 94 -9.90 3.80 -7.38
C PRO A 94 -10.21 3.33 -8.80
N THR A 95 -10.92 4.16 -9.53
CA THR A 95 -11.07 4.00 -10.98
C THR A 95 -9.74 4.17 -11.69
N PRO A 96 -9.57 3.70 -12.93
CA PRO A 96 -8.34 3.93 -13.69
C PRO A 96 -7.90 5.40 -13.76
N ALA A 97 -8.85 6.33 -13.85
CA ALA A 97 -8.56 7.77 -13.86
C ALA A 97 -8.00 8.23 -12.50
N GLU A 98 -8.67 7.86 -11.39
CA GLU A 98 -8.20 8.19 -10.04
C GLU A 98 -6.85 7.54 -9.73
N ALA A 99 -6.62 6.30 -10.19
CA ALA A 99 -5.33 5.63 -10.02
C ALA A 99 -4.23 6.33 -10.84
N SER A 100 -4.55 6.88 -12.01
CA SER A 100 -3.63 7.70 -12.81
C SER A 100 -3.25 8.98 -12.08
N ASP A 101 -4.22 9.69 -11.49
CA ASP A 101 -3.98 10.89 -10.69
C ASP A 101 -3.14 10.57 -9.44
N ASN A 102 -3.42 9.43 -8.80
CA ASN A 102 -2.62 8.94 -7.67
C ASN A 102 -1.17 8.63 -8.08
N LEU A 103 -0.94 8.06 -9.27
CA LEU A 103 0.41 7.79 -9.77
C LEU A 103 1.17 9.09 -10.05
N LEU A 104 0.54 10.07 -10.68
CA LEU A 104 1.16 11.38 -10.91
C LEU A 104 1.51 12.07 -9.59
N SER A 105 0.62 12.02 -8.59
CA SER A 105 0.87 12.56 -7.26
C SER A 105 2.04 11.84 -6.58
N TRP A 106 2.10 10.51 -6.66
CA TRP A 106 3.20 9.72 -6.11
C TRP A 106 4.54 10.06 -6.78
N ILE A 107 4.56 10.22 -8.11
CA ILE A 107 5.76 10.66 -8.85
C ILE A 107 6.20 12.04 -8.38
N ALA A 108 5.26 12.98 -8.23
CA ALA A 108 5.56 14.34 -7.77
C ALA A 108 6.17 14.36 -6.36
N GLU A 109 5.64 13.57 -5.43
CA GLU A 109 6.20 13.39 -4.09
C GLU A 109 7.62 12.83 -4.12
N LYS A 110 7.88 11.81 -4.95
CA LYS A 110 9.22 11.20 -5.10
C LYS A 110 10.21 12.15 -5.78
N ALA A 111 9.74 13.00 -6.66
CA ALA A 111 10.55 14.06 -7.29
C ALA A 111 10.92 15.19 -6.31
N ASP A 112 10.21 15.29 -5.17
CA ASP A 112 10.47 16.30 -4.12
C ASP A 112 10.54 17.74 -4.68
N GLY A 113 9.62 18.06 -5.61
CA GLY A 113 9.54 19.38 -6.25
C GLY A 113 10.74 19.73 -7.14
N ARG A 114 11.65 18.79 -7.43
CA ARG A 114 12.84 19.03 -8.26
C ARG A 114 12.52 18.83 -9.74
N PRO A 115 12.55 19.90 -10.56
CA PRO A 115 12.39 19.78 -12.01
C PRO A 115 13.44 18.82 -12.60
N GLY A 116 13.01 17.90 -13.46
CA GLY A 116 13.90 16.93 -14.11
C GLY A 116 14.38 15.78 -13.22
N ALA A 117 13.87 15.64 -11.99
CA ALA A 117 14.16 14.49 -11.16
C ALA A 117 13.71 13.19 -11.86
N ARG A 118 14.59 12.18 -11.81
CA ARG A 118 14.23 10.84 -12.32
C ARG A 118 13.57 10.04 -11.23
N VAL A 119 12.34 9.61 -11.47
CA VAL A 119 11.59 8.73 -10.57
C VAL A 119 11.41 7.38 -11.26
N THR A 120 11.79 6.31 -10.57
CA THR A 120 11.60 4.95 -11.08
C THR A 120 10.20 4.46 -10.70
N VAL A 121 9.40 4.13 -11.70
CA VAL A 121 8.10 3.46 -11.52
C VAL A 121 8.30 1.97 -11.72
N ALA A 122 8.27 1.20 -10.63
CA ALA A 122 8.42 -0.25 -10.66
C ALA A 122 7.05 -0.91 -10.42
N PRO A 123 6.45 -1.59 -11.42
CA PRO A 123 5.12 -2.19 -11.29
C PRO A 123 4.99 -3.17 -10.10
N ARG A 124 6.06 -3.87 -9.77
CA ARG A 124 6.10 -4.83 -8.67
C ARG A 124 6.35 -4.20 -7.29
N ASP A 125 6.53 -2.89 -7.21
CA ASP A 125 6.63 -2.18 -5.94
C ASP A 125 5.26 -2.21 -5.24
N LEU A 126 5.18 -2.98 -4.17
CA LEU A 126 3.96 -3.17 -3.39
C LEU A 126 3.46 -1.86 -2.76
N GLY A 127 4.39 -1.00 -2.35
CA GLY A 127 4.06 0.32 -1.79
C GLY A 127 3.44 1.24 -2.83
N LEU A 128 3.97 1.21 -4.06
CA LEU A 128 3.38 1.93 -5.20
C LEU A 128 1.98 1.42 -5.52
N GLN A 129 1.81 0.08 -5.66
CA GLN A 129 0.49 -0.53 -5.91
C GLN A 129 -0.56 -0.08 -4.88
N ALA A 130 -0.18 -0.12 -3.60
CA ALA A 130 -1.06 0.33 -2.53
C ALA A 130 -1.32 1.84 -2.57
N SER A 131 -0.32 2.67 -2.90
CA SER A 131 -0.46 4.13 -2.96
C SER A 131 -1.41 4.59 -4.06
N ILE A 132 -1.43 3.88 -5.19
CA ILE A 132 -2.33 4.20 -6.32
C ILE A 132 -3.65 3.42 -6.29
N GLY A 133 -3.75 2.40 -5.45
CA GLY A 133 -4.99 1.66 -5.23
C GLY A 133 -5.27 0.60 -6.29
N VAL A 134 -4.25 -0.18 -6.70
CA VAL A 134 -4.40 -1.28 -7.65
C VAL A 134 -4.09 -2.64 -7.01
N VAL A 135 -4.58 -3.70 -7.62
CA VAL A 135 -4.39 -5.07 -7.14
C VAL A 135 -3.08 -5.66 -7.67
N GLU A 136 -2.88 -5.57 -8.99
CA GLU A 136 -1.85 -6.29 -9.71
C GLU A 136 -0.77 -5.37 -10.30
N PRO A 137 0.46 -5.88 -10.48
CA PRO A 137 1.54 -5.14 -11.15
C PRO A 137 1.18 -4.68 -12.57
N ASP A 138 0.39 -5.47 -13.29
CA ASP A 138 0.00 -5.17 -14.66
C ASP A 138 -0.91 -3.93 -14.75
N ASP A 139 -1.69 -3.65 -13.71
CA ASP A 139 -2.49 -2.43 -13.61
C ASP A 139 -1.58 -1.19 -13.54
N VAL A 140 -0.49 -1.26 -12.75
CA VAL A 140 0.52 -0.18 -12.69
C VAL A 140 1.16 0.04 -14.06
N ALA A 141 1.53 -1.06 -14.73
CA ALA A 141 2.17 -1.02 -16.03
C ALA A 141 1.25 -0.37 -17.08
N TRP A 142 -0.02 -0.74 -17.08
CA TRP A 142 -1.02 -0.19 -17.99
C TRP A 142 -1.25 1.31 -17.74
N ILE A 143 -1.43 1.73 -16.48
CA ILE A 143 -1.62 3.14 -16.10
C ILE A 143 -0.41 3.96 -16.52
N ALA A 144 0.81 3.51 -16.18
CA ALA A 144 2.03 4.21 -16.50
C ALA A 144 2.24 4.34 -18.02
N GLY A 145 1.98 3.27 -18.78
CA GLY A 145 2.04 3.31 -20.25
C GLY A 145 1.02 4.27 -20.87
N SER A 146 -0.19 4.31 -20.31
CA SER A 146 -1.24 5.27 -20.75
C SER A 146 -0.82 6.72 -20.52
N LEU A 147 -0.29 7.05 -19.33
CA LEU A 147 0.17 8.40 -19.01
C LEU A 147 1.37 8.81 -19.89
N GLN A 148 2.29 7.87 -20.15
CA GLN A 148 3.42 8.11 -21.05
C GLN A 148 2.95 8.39 -22.48
N SER A 149 1.97 7.64 -22.99
CA SER A 149 1.42 7.86 -24.33
C SER A 149 0.73 9.21 -24.48
N GLN A 150 0.25 9.79 -23.38
CA GLN A 150 -0.33 11.13 -23.30
C GLN A 150 0.73 12.23 -23.14
N GLY A 151 2.03 11.88 -23.05
CA GLY A 151 3.11 12.82 -22.87
C GLY A 151 3.17 13.47 -21.50
N LEU A 152 2.53 12.91 -20.49
CA LEU A 152 2.48 13.47 -19.13
C LEU A 152 3.77 13.21 -18.34
N PHE A 153 4.62 12.29 -18.79
CA PHE A 153 6.00 12.15 -18.36
C PHE A 153 6.86 11.51 -19.45
N GLU A 154 8.15 11.85 -19.45
CA GLU A 154 9.13 11.23 -20.32
C GLU A 154 9.86 10.12 -19.57
N GLY A 155 10.02 8.96 -20.18
CA GLY A 155 10.80 7.88 -19.61
C GLY A 155 10.65 6.58 -20.38
N ALA A 156 11.67 5.73 -20.33
CA ALA A 156 11.57 4.38 -20.88
C ALA A 156 10.87 3.48 -19.83
N PHE A 157 9.56 3.37 -19.91
CA PHE A 157 8.82 2.35 -19.18
C PHE A 157 9.02 1.02 -19.92
N ARG A 158 9.90 0.17 -19.39
CA ARG A 158 10.04 -1.19 -19.91
C ARG A 158 9.00 -2.06 -19.21
N VAL A 159 7.90 -2.35 -19.87
CA VAL A 159 7.07 -3.50 -19.52
C VAL A 159 7.94 -4.74 -19.83
N PRO A 160 8.26 -5.61 -18.87
CA PRO A 160 8.80 -6.90 -19.20
C PRO A 160 7.73 -7.60 -20.04
N LEU A 161 8.01 -7.83 -21.32
CA LEU A 161 7.22 -8.75 -22.12
C LEU A 161 7.37 -10.12 -21.45
N THR A 162 6.39 -10.50 -20.64
CA THR A 162 6.23 -11.90 -20.26
C THR A 162 5.99 -12.66 -21.55
N ALA A 163 6.97 -13.48 -21.92
CA ALA A 163 6.81 -14.43 -22.99
C ALA A 163 5.53 -15.25 -22.75
N ILE A 164 4.69 -15.26 -23.77
CA ILE A 164 3.51 -16.12 -23.89
C ILE A 164 3.97 -17.57 -23.92
#